data_da2a534a0f4f272587544cfa5e418492
#
_entry.id   da2a534a0f4f272587544cfa5e418492
#
_cell.length_a   1.000
_cell.length_b   1.000
_cell.length_c   1.000
_cell.angle_alpha   90.00
_cell.angle_beta   90.00
_cell.angle_gamma   90.00
#
_symmetry.space_group_name_H-M   'P 1'
#
loop_
_entity.id
_entity.type
_entity.pdbx_description
1 polymer ?
#
loop_
_entity_poly.entity_id
_entity_poly.type
_entity_poly.pdbx_seq_one_letter_code
_entity_poly.pdbx_strand_id
1 'polypeptide(L)'
;MNRLKNPLLFAGLMLGLWCALPLHRAAQDPAGRAEKPDPFTRTEVMIPMRDGIRLQTVLFAPKEMREPRSDRGEPLPILLTRTPYGVPGSETRLAELENYDELVADGYIFVFQNLRGRFKSEGDFVMIRPPRDKSDPKSIDESTDAYDTIDWLIHNVPNNNQRVGIRGVSYSGWTTTMALIDPHPALKAASEQATPADMFLGDDFHHNGAFRLSYGFEYAALLETAKQANTHFAFDKYDTYEWYLDLGALSNADAKYFHGNLPTWTDFVNHPNRDQFWQRQAFDTFLKKTTVPNLNVAGWWDQEDFYGPAEVYELLEINDSEHLNYIVAGPWNHGGWSYGTGNKLGPVDFDSDTAKYFRAKIQAPWFAYWLHGKGTLNQPEAMMFETGSNQWKSYDRWPPEKGVIQKRLYFHDGRKLSFDLPQESREESDTYVSDPANPVPYRPRPITPTYPGPEWPVWLLQDQRFVDHRPDVLSWESEPLGQDLAVAGDIVADLFASTSGSDSDWIVKLIDVYPENYPKDAKMGGYELIIADEVFRGRFLKSFEHPRPLEPNRANEFRIDLHTNDHAFLKGHRIMVQVQSTWFPLIDRNPQKYVENIYKARDSDYVKATQRIFRSREHPSNIILPVIQ
;
A
#
# COMPACT_ATOMS: atom_id res chain seq x y z
N MET A 1 -0.02 -55.06 1.07
CA MET A 1 1.05 -55.09 2.12
C MET A 1 1.61 -53.69 2.29
N ASN A 2 1.36 -53.20 3.49
CA ASN A 2 1.66 -51.89 4.04
C ASN A 2 3.08 -51.37 3.84
N ARG A 3 3.20 -50.05 3.63
CA ARG A 3 4.03 -49.18 4.49
C ARG A 3 3.67 -47.71 4.29
N LEU A 4 2.97 -47.18 5.27
CA LEU A 4 2.87 -45.75 5.62
C LEU A 4 4.29 -45.21 5.93
N LYS A 5 4.63 -44.03 5.40
CA LYS A 5 5.72 -43.20 5.93
C LYS A 5 5.12 -41.87 6.34
N ASN A 6 5.13 -41.61 7.63
CA ASN A 6 4.86 -40.33 8.27
C ASN A 6 5.88 -39.28 7.83
N PRO A 7 5.46 -38.02 7.62
CA PRO A 7 6.40 -36.91 7.64
C PRO A 7 6.55 -36.42 9.09
N LEU A 8 7.80 -36.30 9.50
CA LEU A 8 8.25 -35.71 10.76
C LEU A 8 7.76 -34.26 10.87
N LEU A 9 7.05 -33.97 11.95
CA LEU A 9 6.84 -32.61 12.46
C LEU A 9 8.19 -32.03 12.92
N PHE A 10 8.67 -31.01 12.22
CA PHE A 10 9.59 -30.04 12.78
C PHE A 10 8.78 -28.92 13.42
N ALA A 11 8.66 -28.96 14.73
CA ALA A 11 8.20 -27.82 15.53
C ALA A 11 9.36 -26.81 15.60
N GLY A 12 9.39 -25.85 14.66
CA GLY A 12 10.23 -24.66 14.74
C GLY A 12 9.46 -23.57 15.49
N LEU A 13 9.90 -23.21 16.69
CA LEU A 13 9.53 -21.95 17.32
C LEU A 13 9.88 -20.81 16.35
N MET A 14 8.88 -20.12 15.82
CA MET A 14 9.09 -18.87 15.10
C MET A 14 8.40 -17.73 15.86
N LEU A 15 9.25 -16.79 16.29
CA LEU A 15 8.88 -15.46 16.74
C LEU A 15 8.05 -14.75 15.66
N GLY A 16 6.98 -14.09 16.12
CA GLY A 16 6.11 -13.32 15.23
C GLY A 16 6.87 -12.24 14.47
N LEU A 17 6.88 -12.36 13.15
CA LEU A 17 7.38 -11.32 12.27
C LEU A 17 6.28 -10.25 12.08
N TRP A 18 6.57 -9.09 12.59
CA TRP A 18 6.08 -7.82 12.05
C TRP A 18 6.67 -7.67 10.65
N CYS A 19 5.92 -7.12 9.68
CA CYS A 19 6.29 -6.94 8.27
C CYS A 19 7.78 -7.13 8.03
N ALA A 20 8.15 -8.26 7.41
CA ALA A 20 9.49 -8.82 7.42
C ALA A 20 10.53 -7.84 6.89
N LEU A 21 11.46 -7.46 7.75
CA LEU A 21 12.74 -6.88 7.35
C LEU A 21 13.88 -7.82 7.71
N PRO A 22 14.94 -7.86 6.91
CA PRO A 22 15.99 -8.84 7.07
C PRO A 22 16.77 -8.59 8.36
N LEU A 23 16.82 -9.61 9.22
CA LEU A 23 17.79 -9.72 10.29
C LEU A 23 19.20 -9.78 9.68
N HIS A 24 19.89 -8.64 9.62
CA HIS A 24 21.33 -8.58 9.45
C HIS A 24 21.95 -8.00 10.72
N ARG A 25 22.44 -8.90 11.55
CA ARG A 25 23.68 -8.88 12.32
C ARG A 25 23.54 -9.66 13.62
N ALA A 26 23.93 -10.92 13.59
CA ALA A 26 24.60 -11.49 14.73
C ALA A 26 26.09 -11.13 14.59
N ALA A 27 26.52 -9.99 15.11
CA ALA A 27 27.89 -9.75 15.47
C ALA A 27 28.03 -10.18 16.94
N GLN A 28 28.83 -11.19 17.18
CA GLN A 28 29.27 -11.60 18.52
C GLN A 28 29.88 -10.38 19.23
N ASP A 29 29.21 -9.93 20.28
CA ASP A 29 29.80 -8.97 21.23
C ASP A 29 30.26 -9.76 22.46
N PRO A 30 31.57 -9.88 22.72
CA PRO A 30 32.11 -10.58 23.88
C PRO A 30 32.31 -9.61 25.05
N ALA A 31 31.24 -9.23 25.71
CA ALA A 31 31.29 -8.76 27.10
C ALA A 31 29.84 -8.57 27.57
N GLY A 32 29.47 -9.29 28.62
CA GLY A 32 28.15 -9.22 29.24
C GLY A 32 27.77 -7.79 29.62
N ARG A 33 27.06 -7.09 28.74
CA ARG A 33 26.27 -5.92 29.12
C ARG A 33 25.17 -6.44 30.02
N ALA A 34 25.18 -6.06 31.30
CA ALA A 34 24.04 -6.25 32.17
C ALA A 34 22.80 -5.68 31.45
N GLU A 35 21.85 -6.55 31.12
CA GLU A 35 20.59 -6.13 30.50
C GLU A 35 19.97 -5.03 31.34
N LYS A 36 19.81 -3.85 30.75
CA LYS A 36 19.05 -2.79 31.43
C LYS A 36 17.64 -3.31 31.70
N PRO A 37 17.11 -3.19 32.92
CA PRO A 37 15.76 -3.62 33.21
C PRO A 37 14.79 -2.91 32.26
N ASP A 38 13.86 -3.67 31.69
CA ASP A 38 12.80 -3.10 30.86
C ASP A 38 12.04 -2.02 31.65
N PRO A 39 11.93 -0.77 31.17
CA PRO A 39 11.21 0.28 31.89
C PRO A 39 9.68 0.09 31.89
N PHE A 40 9.16 -0.86 31.14
CA PHE A 40 7.73 -1.13 31.03
C PHE A 40 7.33 -2.41 31.76
N THR A 41 6.08 -2.44 32.22
CA THR A 41 5.40 -3.67 32.64
C THR A 41 4.47 -4.11 31.52
N ARG A 42 4.63 -5.35 31.04
CA ARG A 42 3.74 -6.01 30.11
C ARG A 42 2.57 -6.66 30.85
N THR A 43 1.35 -6.41 30.40
CA THR A 43 0.14 -7.06 30.90
C THR A 43 -0.66 -7.59 29.70
N GLU A 44 -1.17 -8.80 29.75
CA GLU A 44 -2.07 -9.37 28.75
C GLU A 44 -3.47 -9.53 29.35
N VAL A 45 -4.48 -9.07 28.64
CA VAL A 45 -5.89 -9.13 29.04
C VAL A 45 -6.77 -9.54 27.86
N MET A 46 -7.94 -10.07 28.18
CA MET A 46 -9.00 -10.35 27.20
C MET A 46 -10.12 -9.32 27.40
N ILE A 47 -10.17 -8.32 26.52
CA ILE A 47 -11.16 -7.23 26.63
C ILE A 47 -12.50 -7.70 26.04
N PRO A 48 -13.61 -7.62 26.81
CA PRO A 48 -14.93 -8.00 26.32
C PRO A 48 -15.51 -6.92 25.40
N MET A 49 -16.04 -7.34 24.26
CA MET A 49 -16.80 -6.51 23.34
C MET A 49 -18.29 -6.58 23.66
N ARG A 50 -19.09 -5.67 23.12
CA ARG A 50 -20.55 -5.55 23.37
C ARG A 50 -21.36 -6.81 23.05
N ASP A 51 -20.86 -7.66 22.16
CA ASP A 51 -21.47 -8.94 21.78
C ASP A 51 -20.97 -10.14 22.62
N GLY A 52 -20.13 -9.89 23.63
CA GLY A 52 -19.58 -10.89 24.54
C GLY A 52 -18.30 -11.58 24.06
N ILE A 53 -17.86 -11.34 22.83
CA ILE A 53 -16.56 -11.83 22.32
C ILE A 53 -15.43 -11.07 23.02
N ARG A 54 -14.32 -11.77 23.31
CA ARG A 54 -13.16 -11.17 23.98
C ARG A 54 -11.96 -11.08 23.06
N LEU A 55 -11.30 -9.92 23.04
CA LEU A 55 -10.15 -9.67 22.20
C LEU A 55 -8.85 -9.65 23.02
N GLN A 56 -7.85 -10.40 22.52
CA GLN A 56 -6.53 -10.46 23.12
C GLN A 56 -5.85 -9.10 23.00
N THR A 57 -5.47 -8.53 24.14
CA THR A 57 -4.87 -7.20 24.23
C THR A 57 -3.62 -7.24 25.12
N VAL A 58 -2.54 -6.65 24.67
CA VAL A 58 -1.28 -6.50 25.40
C VAL A 58 -1.03 -5.03 25.68
N LEU A 59 -0.75 -4.73 26.95
CA LEU A 59 -0.45 -3.38 27.40
C LEU A 59 1.00 -3.30 27.88
N PHE A 60 1.69 -2.22 27.54
CA PHE A 60 2.97 -1.82 28.11
C PHE A 60 2.79 -0.50 28.85
N ALA A 61 2.83 -0.56 30.19
CA ALA A 61 2.74 0.62 31.04
C ALA A 61 4.10 0.88 31.73
N PRO A 62 4.57 2.14 31.81
CA PRO A 62 5.80 2.46 32.53
C PRO A 62 5.75 1.96 33.98
N LYS A 63 6.84 1.34 34.46
CA LYS A 63 6.91 0.73 35.81
C LYS A 63 6.67 1.73 36.93
N GLU A 64 7.11 2.95 36.76
CA GLU A 64 6.95 4.04 37.72
C GLU A 64 5.48 4.37 38.03
N MET A 65 4.56 4.02 37.13
CA MET A 65 3.11 4.22 37.33
C MET A 65 2.48 3.23 38.34
N ARG A 66 3.13 2.11 38.69
CA ARG A 66 2.57 1.05 39.56
C ARG A 66 2.90 1.20 41.03
N GLU A 67 3.90 1.99 41.39
CA GLU A 67 4.27 2.17 42.78
C GLU A 67 3.35 3.19 43.45
N PRO A 68 2.76 2.88 44.63
CA PRO A 68 1.96 3.85 45.39
C PRO A 68 2.89 4.83 46.12
N ARG A 69 3.53 5.75 45.38
CA ARG A 69 4.28 6.87 45.94
C ARG A 69 3.42 8.13 45.91
N SER A 70 3.65 8.99 46.90
CA SER A 70 3.02 10.30 47.00
C SER A 70 3.35 11.27 45.84
N ASP A 71 4.29 10.88 44.97
CA ASP A 71 4.67 11.57 43.75
C ASP A 71 4.28 10.69 42.54
N ARG A 72 2.98 10.43 42.36
CA ARG A 72 2.48 9.80 41.13
C ARG A 72 2.82 10.72 39.96
N GLY A 73 3.58 10.21 38.98
CA GLY A 73 3.79 10.89 37.73
C GLY A 73 2.44 11.34 37.11
N GLU A 74 2.46 12.36 36.28
CA GLU A 74 1.25 12.81 35.58
C GLU A 74 0.58 11.62 34.85
N PRO A 75 -0.78 11.55 34.84
CA PRO A 75 -1.49 10.53 34.08
C PRO A 75 -1.09 10.55 32.61
N LEU A 76 -0.90 9.36 32.03
CA LEU A 76 -0.40 9.22 30.65
C LEU A 76 -1.54 8.91 29.66
N PRO A 77 -1.45 9.38 28.42
CA PRO A 77 -2.34 8.97 27.36
C PRO A 77 -2.08 7.53 26.93
N ILE A 78 -3.09 6.93 26.32
CA ILE A 78 -3.03 5.60 25.74
C ILE A 78 -2.78 5.73 24.23
N LEU A 79 -1.90 4.88 23.69
CA LEU A 79 -1.68 4.76 22.26
C LEU A 79 -2.00 3.33 21.81
N LEU A 80 -3.07 3.20 21.03
CA LEU A 80 -3.65 1.93 20.60
C LEU A 80 -3.22 1.57 19.17
N THR A 81 -2.88 0.30 18.97
CA THR A 81 -2.72 -0.34 17.64
C THR A 81 -3.54 -1.62 17.60
N ARG A 82 -4.36 -1.81 16.55
CA ARG A 82 -5.16 -3.02 16.34
C ARG A 82 -4.65 -3.75 15.08
N THR A 83 -4.48 -5.07 15.13
CA THR A 83 -3.76 -5.82 14.10
C THR A 83 -4.25 -7.25 13.94
N PRO A 84 -4.27 -7.83 12.71
CA PRO A 84 -4.49 -9.25 12.51
C PRO A 84 -3.20 -10.08 12.62
N TYR A 85 -2.03 -9.45 12.70
CA TYR A 85 -0.73 -10.11 12.54
C TYR A 85 -0.13 -10.70 13.82
N GLY A 86 -0.74 -10.45 14.96
CA GLY A 86 -0.25 -10.87 16.28
C GLY A 86 0.20 -9.69 17.14
N VAL A 87 -0.07 -9.78 18.44
CA VAL A 87 0.41 -8.81 19.45
C VAL A 87 1.79 -9.23 19.97
N PRO A 88 2.59 -8.30 20.55
CA PRO A 88 3.91 -8.61 21.11
C PRO A 88 3.87 -9.80 22.07
N GLY A 89 4.78 -10.75 21.89
CA GLY A 89 4.90 -11.95 22.70
C GLY A 89 5.28 -11.68 24.17
N SER A 90 5.34 -12.75 24.97
CA SER A 90 5.67 -12.63 26.40
C SER A 90 7.08 -12.10 26.66
N GLU A 91 8.00 -12.41 25.75
CA GLU A 91 9.41 -12.05 25.87
C GLU A 91 9.76 -10.74 25.15
N THR A 92 8.80 -10.16 24.39
CA THR A 92 9.04 -8.92 23.64
C THR A 92 9.12 -7.73 24.59
N ARG A 93 10.18 -6.96 24.49
CA ARG A 93 10.37 -5.68 25.19
C ARG A 93 9.92 -4.54 24.27
N LEU A 94 9.28 -3.52 24.83
CA LEU A 94 8.83 -2.37 24.01
C LEU A 94 10.02 -1.65 23.34
N ALA A 95 11.16 -1.57 24.00
CA ALA A 95 12.39 -0.99 23.45
C ALA A 95 12.99 -1.78 22.27
N GLU A 96 12.49 -2.96 21.96
CA GLU A 96 12.86 -3.75 20.77
C GLU A 96 11.97 -3.44 19.55
N LEU A 97 10.94 -2.62 19.75
CA LEU A 97 10.06 -2.16 18.70
C LEU A 97 10.59 -0.82 18.14
N GLU A 98 11.48 -0.90 17.16
CA GLU A 98 12.23 0.24 16.59
C GLU A 98 11.39 1.47 16.22
N ASN A 99 10.13 1.27 15.86
CA ASN A 99 9.22 2.34 15.45
C ASN A 99 8.55 3.10 16.60
N TYR A 100 8.96 2.88 17.84
CA TYR A 100 8.38 3.51 19.02
C TYR A 100 9.34 4.39 19.83
N ASP A 101 10.61 4.48 19.46
CA ASP A 101 11.65 5.16 20.27
C ASP A 101 11.27 6.60 20.63
N GLU A 102 10.85 7.39 19.64
CA GLU A 102 10.48 8.78 19.85
C GLU A 102 9.20 8.92 20.71
N LEU A 103 8.23 8.00 20.53
CA LEU A 103 7.00 7.98 21.32
C LEU A 103 7.25 7.46 22.74
N VAL A 104 8.17 6.52 22.93
CA VAL A 104 8.60 6.04 24.24
C VAL A 104 9.19 7.19 25.07
N ALA A 105 9.97 8.06 24.42
CA ALA A 105 10.56 9.24 25.08
C ALA A 105 9.50 10.24 25.58
N ASP A 106 8.36 10.37 24.91
CA ASP A 106 7.26 11.25 25.33
C ASP A 106 6.41 10.67 26.47
N GLY A 107 6.36 9.34 26.60
CA GLY A 107 5.66 8.60 27.65
C GLY A 107 4.18 8.32 27.32
N TYR A 108 3.87 7.06 26.99
CA TYR A 108 2.51 6.56 26.72
C TYR A 108 2.29 5.22 27.41
N ILE A 109 1.02 4.86 27.56
CA ILE A 109 0.59 3.48 27.76
C ILE A 109 0.34 2.88 26.38
N PHE A 110 1.21 1.97 25.93
CA PHE A 110 1.09 1.37 24.61
C PHE A 110 0.18 0.14 24.69
N VAL A 111 -0.75 0.03 23.73
CA VAL A 111 -1.75 -1.03 23.70
C VAL A 111 -1.76 -1.65 22.30
N PHE A 112 -1.64 -2.99 22.25
CA PHE A 112 -1.70 -3.79 21.06
C PHE A 112 -2.83 -4.79 21.17
N GLN A 113 -3.74 -4.84 20.19
CA GLN A 113 -4.89 -5.72 20.21
C GLN A 113 -4.98 -6.55 18.93
N ASN A 114 -5.13 -7.88 19.08
CA ASN A 114 -5.47 -8.76 17.98
C ASN A 114 -6.94 -8.62 17.57
N LEU A 115 -7.19 -8.61 16.27
CA LEU A 115 -8.55 -8.61 15.73
C LEU A 115 -9.30 -9.89 16.04
N ARG A 116 -10.63 -9.85 15.88
CA ARG A 116 -11.52 -11.00 16.00
C ARG A 116 -11.03 -12.16 15.17
N GLY A 117 -11.09 -13.37 15.72
CA GLY A 117 -10.72 -14.60 15.03
C GLY A 117 -9.23 -14.80 14.80
N ARG A 118 -8.37 -13.87 15.24
CA ARG A 118 -6.91 -14.00 15.12
C ARG A 118 -6.26 -14.28 16.48
N PHE A 119 -5.30 -15.21 16.47
CA PHE A 119 -4.54 -15.65 17.66
C PHE A 119 -5.47 -16.05 18.81
N LYS A 120 -5.34 -15.44 20.00
CA LYS A 120 -6.18 -15.74 21.17
C LYS A 120 -7.50 -14.97 21.16
N SER A 121 -7.71 -14.02 20.25
CA SER A 121 -9.00 -13.33 20.13
C SER A 121 -10.09 -14.31 19.72
N GLU A 122 -11.25 -14.16 20.34
CA GLU A 122 -12.44 -14.96 20.05
C GLU A 122 -13.16 -14.44 18.80
N GLY A 123 -14.22 -15.12 18.37
CA GLY A 123 -14.99 -14.78 17.17
C GLY A 123 -14.33 -15.23 15.87
N ASP A 124 -14.85 -14.71 14.76
CA ASP A 124 -14.46 -15.07 13.41
C ASP A 124 -13.71 -13.93 12.73
N PHE A 125 -12.61 -14.27 12.06
CA PHE A 125 -11.87 -13.33 11.21
C PHE A 125 -12.61 -13.12 9.89
N VAL A 126 -12.71 -11.87 9.47
CA VAL A 126 -13.19 -11.46 8.14
C VAL A 126 -12.14 -10.52 7.59
N MET A 127 -11.58 -10.82 6.42
CA MET A 127 -10.43 -10.11 5.84
C MET A 127 -10.66 -8.58 5.82
N ILE A 128 -11.73 -8.12 5.22
CA ILE A 128 -12.17 -6.72 5.27
C ILE A 128 -13.64 -6.72 5.69
N ARG A 129 -13.87 -6.53 6.98
CA ARG A 129 -15.22 -6.46 7.53
C ARG A 129 -15.86 -5.13 7.15
N PRO A 130 -17.00 -5.14 6.42
CA PRO A 130 -17.69 -3.90 6.08
C PRO A 130 -18.22 -3.21 7.35
N PRO A 131 -18.48 -1.88 7.30
CA PRO A 131 -19.14 -1.17 8.38
C PRO A 131 -20.46 -1.84 8.76
N ARG A 132 -20.77 -1.77 10.06
CA ARG A 132 -22.00 -2.36 10.62
C ARG A 132 -23.26 -1.79 10.01
N ASP A 133 -24.28 -2.59 9.90
CA ASP A 133 -25.63 -2.13 9.65
C ASP A 133 -26.19 -1.42 10.90
N LYS A 134 -26.32 -0.09 10.85
CA LYS A 134 -26.82 0.72 11.97
C LYS A 134 -28.30 0.44 12.31
N SER A 135 -29.05 -0.24 11.42
CA SER A 135 -30.42 -0.66 11.67
C SER A 135 -30.51 -1.96 12.49
N ASP A 136 -29.45 -2.78 12.49
CA ASP A 136 -29.33 -3.98 13.32
C ASP A 136 -28.46 -3.70 14.56
N PRO A 137 -29.04 -3.66 15.77
CA PRO A 137 -28.30 -3.40 17.01
C PRO A 137 -27.29 -4.50 17.36
N LYS A 138 -27.35 -5.66 16.71
CA LYS A 138 -26.38 -6.76 16.89
C LYS A 138 -25.24 -6.71 15.89
N SER A 139 -25.35 -5.87 14.86
CA SER A 139 -24.30 -5.72 13.87
C SER A 139 -23.04 -5.10 14.48
N ILE A 140 -21.90 -5.68 14.17
CA ILE A 140 -20.59 -5.28 14.69
C ILE A 140 -19.61 -5.07 13.53
N ASP A 141 -18.62 -4.23 13.75
CA ASP A 141 -17.52 -3.96 12.84
C ASP A 141 -16.26 -3.57 13.63
N GLU A 142 -15.20 -3.19 12.93
CA GLU A 142 -13.96 -2.76 13.57
C GLU A 142 -14.09 -1.41 14.30
N SER A 143 -15.07 -0.56 13.92
CA SER A 143 -15.36 0.69 14.65
C SER A 143 -15.96 0.40 16.02
N THR A 144 -16.88 -0.56 16.11
CA THR A 144 -17.50 -0.95 17.38
C THR A 144 -16.50 -1.63 18.31
N ASP A 145 -15.60 -2.45 17.77
CA ASP A 145 -14.55 -3.09 18.57
C ASP A 145 -13.52 -2.07 19.07
N ALA A 146 -13.17 -1.06 18.25
CA ALA A 146 -12.31 0.04 18.69
C ALA A 146 -12.99 0.86 19.81
N TYR A 147 -14.29 1.15 19.67
CA TYR A 147 -15.07 1.88 20.65
C TYR A 147 -15.08 1.15 22.00
N ASP A 148 -15.47 -0.13 22.02
CA ASP A 148 -15.55 -0.93 23.24
C ASP A 148 -14.17 -1.13 23.88
N THR A 149 -13.13 -1.28 23.09
CA THR A 149 -11.75 -1.37 23.57
C THR A 149 -11.33 -0.08 24.26
N ILE A 150 -11.59 1.08 23.64
CA ILE A 150 -11.25 2.39 24.24
C ILE A 150 -12.02 2.61 25.53
N ASP A 151 -13.33 2.32 25.54
CA ASP A 151 -14.15 2.44 26.75
C ASP A 151 -13.59 1.59 27.90
N TRP A 152 -13.27 0.33 27.62
CA TRP A 152 -12.66 -0.55 28.61
C TRP A 152 -11.31 -0.01 29.11
N LEU A 153 -10.44 0.46 28.23
CA LEU A 153 -9.10 0.92 28.57
C LEU A 153 -9.14 2.13 29.51
N ILE A 154 -9.97 3.14 29.24
CA ILE A 154 -10.04 4.34 30.08
C ILE A 154 -10.60 4.06 31.47
N HIS A 155 -11.43 3.03 31.61
CA HIS A 155 -12.02 2.67 32.91
C HIS A 155 -11.18 1.68 33.73
N ASN A 156 -10.37 0.84 33.09
CA ASN A 156 -9.68 -0.27 33.75
C ASN A 156 -8.15 -0.12 33.83
N VAL A 157 -7.54 0.76 33.02
CA VAL A 157 -6.10 1.00 33.09
C VAL A 157 -5.82 2.16 34.06
N PRO A 158 -5.08 1.92 35.16
CA PRO A 158 -4.83 2.97 36.15
C PRO A 158 -3.91 4.06 35.60
N ASN A 159 -4.04 5.27 36.14
CA ASN A 159 -3.23 6.44 35.82
C ASN A 159 -3.22 6.85 34.33
N ASN A 160 -4.27 6.51 33.57
CA ASN A 160 -4.47 7.09 32.25
C ASN A 160 -5.10 8.50 32.35
N ASN A 161 -4.83 9.36 31.38
CA ASN A 161 -5.34 10.73 31.35
C ASN A 161 -6.68 10.88 30.60
N GLN A 162 -7.38 9.80 30.31
CA GLN A 162 -8.66 9.72 29.56
C GLN A 162 -8.54 10.19 28.10
N ARG A 163 -7.33 10.22 27.54
CA ARG A 163 -7.07 10.55 26.14
C ARG A 163 -6.43 9.35 25.45
N VAL A 164 -7.00 8.95 24.34
CA VAL A 164 -6.53 7.80 23.54
C VAL A 164 -6.16 8.31 22.15
N GLY A 165 -4.99 7.89 21.68
CA GLY A 165 -4.60 7.95 20.29
C GLY A 165 -4.69 6.55 19.67
N ILE A 166 -4.97 6.48 18.38
CA ILE A 166 -4.90 5.25 17.60
C ILE A 166 -3.97 5.45 16.41
N ARG A 167 -3.13 4.45 16.12
CA ARG A 167 -2.25 4.47 14.95
C ARG A 167 -2.05 3.07 14.39
N GLY A 168 -1.76 3.01 13.10
CA GLY A 168 -1.41 1.75 12.47
C GLY A 168 -0.91 1.93 11.06
N VAL A 169 -0.15 0.95 10.59
CA VAL A 169 0.36 0.86 9.22
C VAL A 169 -0.37 -0.28 8.52
N SER A 170 -0.72 -0.12 7.23
CA SER A 170 -1.32 -1.20 6.43
C SER A 170 -2.71 -1.58 6.97
N TYR A 171 -2.99 -2.85 7.16
CA TYR A 171 -4.22 -3.32 7.79
C TYR A 171 -4.51 -2.61 9.13
N SER A 172 -3.46 -2.32 9.92
CA SER A 172 -3.63 -1.55 11.16
C SER A 172 -3.98 -0.07 10.90
N GLY A 173 -3.59 0.47 9.74
CA GLY A 173 -4.06 1.76 9.21
C GLY A 173 -5.55 1.70 8.89
N TRP A 174 -6.00 0.65 8.19
CA TRP A 174 -7.41 0.43 7.92
C TRP A 174 -8.25 0.36 9.20
N THR A 175 -7.81 -0.39 10.24
CA THR A 175 -8.54 -0.42 11.51
C THR A 175 -8.52 0.93 12.24
N THR A 176 -7.49 1.76 12.02
CA THR A 176 -7.42 3.13 12.53
C THR A 176 -8.48 4.00 11.85
N THR A 177 -8.59 3.94 10.53
CA THR A 177 -9.63 4.66 9.77
C THR A 177 -11.04 4.19 10.15
N MET A 178 -11.24 2.89 10.34
CA MET A 178 -12.52 2.35 10.83
C MET A 178 -12.92 2.95 12.19
N ALA A 179 -11.97 3.22 13.08
CA ALA A 179 -12.26 3.84 14.38
C ALA A 179 -12.72 5.32 14.26
N LEU A 180 -12.54 5.97 13.11
CA LEU A 180 -13.03 7.33 12.83
C LEU A 180 -14.51 7.40 12.44
N ILE A 181 -15.14 6.27 12.10
CA ILE A 181 -16.54 6.23 11.62
C ILE A 181 -17.52 6.59 12.74
N ASP A 182 -17.37 5.98 13.92
CA ASP A 182 -18.17 6.24 15.12
C ASP A 182 -17.20 6.38 16.31
N PRO A 183 -16.40 7.46 16.38
CA PRO A 183 -15.29 7.56 17.33
C PRO A 183 -15.75 7.64 18.78
N HIS A 184 -15.06 6.95 19.67
CA HIS A 184 -15.26 7.08 21.11
C HIS A 184 -14.86 8.50 21.57
N PRO A 185 -15.60 9.14 22.51
CA PRO A 185 -15.28 10.51 22.97
C PRO A 185 -13.86 10.71 23.53
N ALA A 186 -13.22 9.63 24.03
CA ALA A 186 -11.84 9.65 24.50
C ALA A 186 -10.81 9.54 23.37
N LEU A 187 -11.20 9.19 22.13
CA LEU A 187 -10.31 9.20 20.97
C LEU A 187 -10.01 10.63 20.57
N LYS A 188 -8.73 11.05 20.68
CA LYS A 188 -8.30 12.43 20.53
C LYS A 188 -7.28 12.65 19.41
N ALA A 189 -6.74 11.58 18.85
CA ALA A 189 -5.87 11.62 17.69
C ALA A 189 -5.86 10.28 16.97
N ALA A 190 -5.76 10.31 15.66
CA ALA A 190 -5.57 9.14 14.82
C ALA A 190 -4.43 9.38 13.84
N SER A 191 -3.67 8.35 13.52
CA SER A 191 -2.73 8.37 12.40
C SER A 191 -2.85 7.07 11.64
N GLU A 192 -3.63 7.11 10.57
CA GLU A 192 -3.69 6.03 9.63
C GLU A 192 -2.50 6.15 8.64
N GLN A 193 -1.83 5.06 8.39
CA GLN A 193 -0.58 5.04 7.67
C GLN A 193 -0.62 3.88 6.66
N ALA A 194 -0.42 4.16 5.38
CA ALA A 194 -0.58 3.17 4.32
C ALA A 194 -1.87 2.34 4.52
N THR A 195 -3.00 3.01 4.68
CA THR A 195 -4.29 2.36 4.86
C THR A 195 -4.88 1.96 3.53
N PRO A 196 -5.33 0.73 3.30
CA PRO A 196 -6.17 0.46 2.14
C PRO A 196 -7.53 1.16 2.27
N ALA A 197 -8.05 1.70 1.15
CA ALA A 197 -9.35 2.38 1.05
C ALA A 197 -10.34 1.68 0.13
N ASP A 198 -9.89 1.13 -0.99
CA ASP A 198 -10.72 0.38 -1.94
C ASP A 198 -9.95 -0.81 -2.53
N MET A 199 -10.33 -2.01 -2.12
CA MET A 199 -9.68 -3.27 -2.52
C MET A 199 -9.91 -3.67 -3.99
N PHE A 200 -10.70 -2.89 -4.74
CA PHE A 200 -10.99 -3.15 -6.15
C PHE A 200 -10.39 -2.10 -7.09
N LEU A 201 -10.18 -0.87 -6.61
CA LEU A 201 -9.72 0.23 -7.45
C LEU A 201 -8.21 0.50 -7.37
N GLY A 202 -7.59 0.42 -6.19
CA GLY A 202 -6.21 0.88 -6.09
C GLY A 202 -5.38 0.31 -4.93
N ASP A 203 -5.94 -0.61 -4.13
CA ASP A 203 -5.23 -1.18 -2.99
C ASP A 203 -4.99 -2.70 -3.14
N ASP A 204 -4.66 -3.37 -2.08
CA ASP A 204 -4.13 -4.73 -1.92
C ASP A 204 -4.52 -5.77 -3.00
N PHE A 205 -5.80 -5.85 -3.41
CA PHE A 205 -6.27 -7.01 -4.18
C PHE A 205 -6.48 -6.73 -5.66
N HIS A 206 -6.88 -5.51 -6.03
CA HIS A 206 -7.06 -5.13 -7.42
C HIS A 206 -6.65 -3.68 -7.65
N HIS A 207 -6.13 -3.41 -8.84
CA HIS A 207 -5.94 -2.08 -9.36
C HIS A 207 -6.76 -1.90 -10.64
N ASN A 208 -7.72 -0.97 -10.63
CA ASN A 208 -8.65 -0.75 -11.72
C ASN A 208 -9.24 -2.06 -12.29
N GLY A 209 -9.60 -2.99 -11.37
CA GLY A 209 -10.17 -4.29 -11.67
C GLY A 209 -9.18 -5.36 -12.16
N ALA A 210 -7.90 -5.06 -12.29
CA ALA A 210 -6.85 -6.04 -12.55
C ALA A 210 -6.41 -6.68 -11.23
N PHE A 211 -6.48 -8.02 -11.15
CA PHE A 211 -6.20 -8.73 -9.91
C PHE A 211 -4.69 -8.78 -9.60
N ARG A 212 -4.30 -8.39 -8.39
CA ARG A 212 -2.93 -8.51 -7.89
C ARG A 212 -2.64 -9.95 -7.48
N LEU A 213 -2.22 -10.77 -8.45
CA LEU A 213 -2.17 -12.23 -8.31
C LEU A 213 -1.23 -12.67 -7.18
N SER A 214 0.05 -12.30 -7.23
CA SER A 214 1.03 -12.79 -6.24
C SER A 214 0.69 -12.28 -4.84
N TYR A 215 0.26 -11.04 -4.74
CA TYR A 215 -0.14 -10.45 -3.46
C TYR A 215 -1.40 -11.12 -2.92
N GLY A 216 -2.51 -11.09 -3.64
CA GLY A 216 -3.79 -11.63 -3.18
C GLY A 216 -3.73 -13.13 -2.86
N PHE A 217 -2.96 -13.91 -3.65
CA PHE A 217 -2.75 -15.34 -3.39
C PHE A 217 -1.99 -15.58 -2.08
N GLU A 218 -0.84 -14.91 -1.93
CA GLU A 218 0.04 -15.11 -0.77
C GLU A 218 -0.55 -14.51 0.50
N TYR A 219 -1.23 -13.35 0.40
CA TYR A 219 -1.82 -12.67 1.54
C TYR A 219 -3.06 -13.40 2.11
N ALA A 220 -3.93 -13.92 1.24
CA ALA A 220 -5.04 -14.77 1.68
C ALA A 220 -4.50 -16.02 2.41
N ALA A 221 -3.47 -16.67 1.86
CA ALA A 221 -2.82 -17.80 2.51
C ALA A 221 -2.18 -17.41 3.86
N LEU A 222 -1.54 -16.24 3.94
CA LEU A 222 -0.89 -15.73 5.15
C LEU A 222 -1.84 -15.60 6.33
N LEU A 223 -3.02 -15.04 6.10
CA LEU A 223 -3.94 -14.70 7.20
C LEU A 223 -5.00 -15.77 7.47
N GLU A 224 -5.40 -16.57 6.48
CA GLU A 224 -6.54 -17.47 6.62
C GLU A 224 -6.18 -18.95 6.77
N THR A 225 -4.94 -19.37 6.45
CA THR A 225 -4.55 -20.78 6.60
C THR A 225 -4.55 -21.24 8.05
N ALA A 226 -4.15 -20.37 9.01
CA ALA A 226 -4.11 -20.71 10.42
C ALA A 226 -4.54 -19.54 11.31
N LYS A 227 -5.45 -19.79 12.26
CA LYS A 227 -5.89 -18.79 13.25
C LYS A 227 -4.74 -18.29 14.14
N GLN A 228 -3.82 -19.17 14.52
CA GLN A 228 -2.79 -18.92 15.56
C GLN A 228 -1.44 -18.49 14.98
N ALA A 229 -1.33 -18.32 13.67
CA ALA A 229 -0.08 -17.97 12.99
C ALA A 229 -0.34 -17.25 11.68
N ASN A 230 0.67 -16.50 11.23
CA ASN A 230 0.77 -16.04 9.85
C ASN A 230 1.50 -17.14 9.07
N THR A 231 0.90 -17.65 8.00
CA THR A 231 1.39 -18.83 7.27
C THR A 231 1.87 -18.45 5.88
N HIS A 232 3.16 -18.56 5.63
CA HIS A 232 3.71 -18.33 4.30
C HIS A 232 3.43 -19.53 3.39
N PHE A 233 2.98 -19.25 2.17
CA PHE A 233 2.79 -20.30 1.17
C PHE A 233 4.14 -20.89 0.75
N ALA A 234 4.25 -22.20 0.74
CA ALA A 234 5.48 -22.90 0.39
C ALA A 234 5.52 -23.18 -1.12
N PHE A 235 6.25 -22.36 -1.86
CA PHE A 235 6.52 -22.58 -3.28
C PHE A 235 7.51 -23.72 -3.47
N ASP A 236 7.28 -24.59 -4.46
CA ASP A 236 8.20 -25.67 -4.86
C ASP A 236 9.18 -25.25 -5.98
N LYS A 237 9.10 -23.99 -6.42
CA LYS A 237 10.05 -23.35 -7.34
C LYS A 237 10.67 -22.12 -6.70
N TYR A 238 11.96 -21.91 -6.98
CA TYR A 238 12.67 -20.71 -6.51
C TYR A 238 12.17 -19.44 -7.21
N ASP A 239 11.92 -19.51 -8.53
CA ASP A 239 11.35 -18.41 -9.31
C ASP A 239 9.83 -18.51 -9.31
N THR A 240 9.15 -17.65 -8.57
CA THR A 240 7.69 -17.63 -8.49
C THR A 240 7.03 -17.22 -9.80
N TYR A 241 7.74 -16.51 -10.71
CA TYR A 241 7.25 -16.28 -12.07
C TYR A 241 6.94 -17.60 -12.78
N GLU A 242 7.87 -18.56 -12.75
CA GLU A 242 7.65 -19.88 -13.34
C GLU A 242 6.56 -20.66 -12.62
N TRP A 243 6.49 -20.51 -11.30
CA TRP A 243 5.48 -21.18 -10.50
C TRP A 243 4.07 -20.72 -10.87
N TYR A 244 3.85 -19.39 -10.91
CA TYR A 244 2.55 -18.82 -11.29
C TYR A 244 2.23 -19.05 -12.77
N LEU A 245 3.24 -19.13 -13.64
CA LEU A 245 3.03 -19.48 -15.05
C LEU A 245 2.52 -20.93 -15.19
N ASP A 246 3.10 -21.87 -14.44
CA ASP A 246 2.67 -23.29 -14.39
C ASP A 246 1.34 -23.48 -13.65
N LEU A 247 0.97 -22.58 -12.76
CA LEU A 247 -0.37 -22.56 -12.18
C LEU A 247 -1.41 -22.52 -13.30
N GLY A 248 -1.16 -21.76 -14.37
CA GLY A 248 -2.07 -21.60 -15.50
C GLY A 248 -3.18 -20.61 -15.21
N ALA A 249 -4.43 -20.97 -15.52
CA ALA A 249 -5.60 -20.17 -15.23
C ALA A 249 -5.85 -20.03 -13.72
N LEU A 250 -6.43 -18.90 -13.28
CA LEU A 250 -6.72 -18.63 -11.85
C LEU A 250 -7.61 -19.71 -11.22
N SER A 251 -8.50 -20.32 -12.00
CA SER A 251 -9.35 -21.43 -11.54
C SER A 251 -8.56 -22.63 -10.98
N ASN A 252 -7.30 -22.77 -11.36
CA ASN A 252 -6.43 -23.84 -10.89
C ASN A 252 -5.94 -23.62 -9.44
N ALA A 253 -5.96 -22.37 -8.92
CA ALA A 253 -5.48 -22.08 -7.57
C ALA A 253 -6.31 -22.81 -6.50
N ASP A 254 -7.63 -22.67 -6.56
CA ASP A 254 -8.52 -23.37 -5.64
C ASP A 254 -8.48 -24.89 -5.84
N ALA A 255 -8.53 -25.34 -7.09
CA ALA A 255 -8.55 -26.77 -7.42
C ALA A 255 -7.28 -27.51 -6.98
N LYS A 256 -6.10 -26.86 -7.02
CA LYS A 256 -4.81 -27.52 -6.70
C LYS A 256 -4.34 -27.25 -5.26
N TYR A 257 -4.66 -26.11 -4.67
CA TYR A 257 -4.01 -25.64 -3.44
C TYR A 257 -4.97 -25.27 -2.30
N PHE A 258 -6.04 -24.52 -2.56
CA PHE A 258 -6.88 -23.97 -1.49
C PHE A 258 -8.08 -24.83 -1.13
N HIS A 259 -8.66 -25.55 -2.09
CA HIS A 259 -9.76 -26.52 -1.89
C HIS A 259 -10.97 -25.93 -1.14
N GLY A 260 -11.32 -24.67 -1.40
CA GLY A 260 -12.40 -23.96 -0.73
C GLY A 260 -12.12 -23.54 0.72
N ASN A 261 -10.87 -23.64 1.20
CA ASN A 261 -10.54 -23.38 2.60
C ASN A 261 -10.15 -21.93 2.88
N LEU A 262 -9.99 -21.09 1.85
CA LEU A 262 -9.69 -19.66 2.02
C LEU A 262 -10.92 -18.82 1.65
N PRO A 263 -11.61 -18.23 2.64
CA PRO A 263 -12.79 -17.39 2.40
C PRO A 263 -12.51 -16.24 1.43
N THR A 264 -11.42 -15.51 1.60
CA THR A 264 -11.04 -14.39 0.73
C THR A 264 -10.83 -14.83 -0.72
N TRP A 265 -10.23 -15.99 -0.98
CA TRP A 265 -10.13 -16.51 -2.34
C TRP A 265 -11.50 -16.84 -2.94
N THR A 266 -12.40 -17.37 -2.11
CA THR A 266 -13.78 -17.64 -2.51
C THR A 266 -14.52 -16.34 -2.84
N ASP A 267 -14.28 -15.28 -2.08
CA ASP A 267 -14.84 -13.95 -2.33
C ASP A 267 -14.34 -13.38 -3.68
N PHE A 268 -13.04 -13.50 -4.01
CA PHE A 268 -12.52 -13.11 -5.33
C PHE A 268 -13.25 -13.82 -6.47
N VAL A 269 -13.45 -15.14 -6.34
CA VAL A 269 -14.13 -15.95 -7.36
C VAL A 269 -15.60 -15.56 -7.52
N ASN A 270 -16.28 -15.22 -6.42
CA ASN A 270 -17.70 -14.88 -6.41
C ASN A 270 -17.99 -13.42 -6.80
N HIS A 271 -17.04 -12.52 -6.57
CA HIS A 271 -17.17 -11.08 -6.78
C HIS A 271 -16.09 -10.53 -7.75
N PRO A 272 -16.10 -11.00 -9.04
CA PRO A 272 -15.07 -10.63 -10.02
C PRO A 272 -15.17 -9.18 -10.54
N ASN A 273 -16.19 -8.44 -10.12
CA ASN A 273 -16.48 -7.06 -10.50
C ASN A 273 -16.70 -6.23 -9.23
N ARG A 274 -16.61 -4.89 -9.33
CA ARG A 274 -16.89 -3.98 -8.19
C ARG A 274 -18.38 -3.95 -7.86
N ASP A 275 -18.92 -5.10 -7.49
CA ASP A 275 -20.30 -5.24 -7.05
C ASP A 275 -20.50 -4.73 -5.61
N GLN A 276 -21.70 -4.94 -5.06
CA GLN A 276 -22.04 -4.50 -3.71
C GLN A 276 -21.12 -5.08 -2.62
N PHE A 277 -20.48 -6.23 -2.86
CA PHE A 277 -19.51 -6.82 -1.92
C PHE A 277 -18.31 -5.88 -1.70
N TRP A 278 -17.67 -5.42 -2.77
CA TRP A 278 -16.54 -4.49 -2.71
C TRP A 278 -16.96 -3.09 -2.27
N GLN A 279 -18.06 -2.58 -2.83
CA GLN A 279 -18.56 -1.23 -2.51
C GLN A 279 -18.83 -1.04 -1.02
N ARG A 280 -19.38 -2.04 -0.32
CA ARG A 280 -19.61 -1.94 1.12
C ARG A 280 -18.35 -1.87 1.97
N GLN A 281 -17.21 -2.25 1.42
CA GLN A 281 -15.92 -2.23 2.09
C GLN A 281 -15.11 -0.97 1.78
N ALA A 282 -15.42 -0.29 0.66
CA ALA A 282 -14.70 0.88 0.18
C ALA A 282 -15.07 2.14 0.97
N PHE A 283 -14.08 2.91 1.38
CA PHE A 283 -14.28 4.09 2.22
C PHE A 283 -15.08 5.20 1.54
N ASP A 284 -15.03 5.33 0.21
CA ASP A 284 -15.80 6.31 -0.57
C ASP A 284 -17.31 6.22 -0.31
N THR A 285 -17.82 5.05 0.06
CA THR A 285 -19.25 4.83 0.29
C THR A 285 -19.74 5.32 1.66
N PHE A 286 -18.87 5.34 2.68
CA PHE A 286 -19.31 5.60 4.06
C PHE A 286 -18.45 6.59 4.86
N LEU A 287 -17.17 6.79 4.52
CA LEU A 287 -16.32 7.75 5.19
C LEU A 287 -16.61 9.16 4.68
N LYS A 288 -17.17 10.01 5.50
CA LYS A 288 -17.60 11.36 5.06
C LYS A 288 -17.02 12.49 5.90
N LYS A 289 -16.78 12.26 7.17
CA LYS A 289 -16.34 13.27 8.13
C LYS A 289 -15.71 12.60 9.34
N THR A 290 -14.69 13.24 9.89
CA THR A 290 -14.17 12.93 11.23
C THR A 290 -14.30 14.12 12.16
N THR A 291 -14.39 13.86 13.46
CA THR A 291 -14.28 14.85 14.54
C THR A 291 -12.98 14.62 15.33
N VAL A 292 -12.14 13.72 14.87
CA VAL A 292 -10.87 13.35 15.48
C VAL A 292 -9.75 13.82 14.56
N PRO A 293 -8.76 14.57 15.08
CA PRO A 293 -7.57 14.89 14.30
C PRO A 293 -6.93 13.65 13.69
N ASN A 294 -6.72 13.67 12.38
CA ASN A 294 -6.18 12.54 11.61
C ASN A 294 -4.92 12.94 10.84
N LEU A 295 -3.89 12.11 10.94
CA LEU A 295 -2.63 12.23 10.19
C LEU A 295 -2.50 11.06 9.22
N ASN A 296 -2.80 11.31 7.95
CA ASN A 296 -2.63 10.36 6.86
C ASN A 296 -1.14 10.28 6.49
N VAL A 297 -0.60 9.07 6.29
CA VAL A 297 0.82 8.88 5.95
C VAL A 297 0.96 7.95 4.76
N ALA A 298 1.68 8.40 3.73
CA ALA A 298 1.94 7.66 2.50
C ALA A 298 3.44 7.57 2.17
N GLY A 299 3.81 6.57 1.39
CA GLY A 299 5.14 6.43 0.79
C GLY A 299 5.05 6.49 -0.74
N TRP A 300 5.90 7.31 -1.40
CA TRP A 300 5.89 7.44 -2.86
C TRP A 300 6.18 6.13 -3.61
N TRP A 301 6.85 5.20 -2.97
CA TRP A 301 7.11 3.85 -3.50
C TRP A 301 6.50 2.78 -2.58
N ASP A 302 5.29 3.08 -2.05
CA ASP A 302 4.53 2.07 -1.33
C ASP A 302 4.00 1.04 -2.34
N GLN A 303 4.48 -0.18 -2.20
CA GLN A 303 4.17 -1.26 -3.13
C GLN A 303 2.89 -2.02 -2.75
N GLU A 304 2.20 -1.61 -1.68
CA GLU A 304 0.99 -2.25 -1.16
C GLU A 304 -0.20 -1.30 -1.19
N ASP A 305 -0.18 -0.23 -0.41
CA ASP A 305 -1.31 0.67 -0.17
C ASP A 305 -0.91 2.13 -0.43
N PHE A 306 -0.62 2.48 -1.67
CA PHE A 306 -0.30 3.86 -2.05
C PHE A 306 -1.57 4.71 -2.28
N TYR A 307 -2.59 4.12 -2.88
CA TYR A 307 -3.87 4.76 -3.19
C TYR A 307 -4.61 5.21 -1.92
N GLY A 308 -4.68 4.33 -0.93
CA GLY A 308 -5.57 4.50 0.21
C GLY A 308 -5.36 5.74 1.07
N PRO A 309 -4.14 6.13 1.50
CA PRO A 309 -3.96 7.31 2.34
C PRO A 309 -4.35 8.63 1.65
N ALA A 310 -4.12 8.74 0.34
CA ALA A 310 -4.54 9.91 -0.44
C ALA A 310 -6.07 9.96 -0.56
N GLU A 311 -6.71 8.83 -0.86
CA GLU A 311 -8.17 8.71 -0.92
C GLU A 311 -8.83 9.03 0.42
N VAL A 312 -8.32 8.51 1.53
CA VAL A 312 -8.85 8.84 2.87
C VAL A 312 -8.70 10.32 3.19
N TYR A 313 -7.54 10.90 2.85
CA TYR A 313 -7.33 12.34 3.02
C TYR A 313 -8.37 13.14 2.22
N GLU A 314 -8.56 12.85 0.93
CA GLU A 314 -9.50 13.58 0.06
C GLU A 314 -10.95 13.43 0.54
N LEU A 315 -11.37 12.21 0.93
CA LEU A 315 -12.72 11.96 1.43
C LEU A 315 -13.03 12.76 2.71
N LEU A 316 -12.06 12.84 3.62
CA LEU A 316 -12.22 13.60 4.87
C LEU A 316 -12.14 15.11 4.63
N GLU A 317 -11.30 15.56 3.70
CA GLU A 317 -11.07 16.97 3.38
C GLU A 317 -12.33 17.68 2.87
N ILE A 318 -13.20 16.99 2.15
CA ILE A 318 -14.46 17.55 1.63
C ILE A 318 -15.30 18.21 2.72
N ASN A 319 -15.27 17.70 3.95
CA ASN A 319 -16.07 18.17 5.07
C ASN A 319 -15.25 18.65 6.29
N ASP A 320 -13.95 18.87 6.12
CA ASP A 320 -13.04 19.28 7.20
C ASP A 320 -13.03 20.80 7.42
N SER A 321 -14.11 21.33 8.00
CA SER A 321 -14.20 22.74 8.35
C SER A 321 -13.39 23.15 9.60
N GLU A 322 -12.87 22.19 10.33
CA GLU A 322 -12.14 22.41 11.59
C GLU A 322 -10.62 22.24 11.42
N HIS A 323 -10.14 21.90 10.19
CA HIS A 323 -8.74 21.66 9.87
C HIS A 323 -8.11 20.58 10.77
N LEU A 324 -8.76 19.43 10.83
CA LEU A 324 -8.35 18.26 11.62
C LEU A 324 -7.65 17.19 10.78
N ASN A 325 -7.66 17.35 9.46
CA ASN A 325 -7.19 16.34 8.52
C ASN A 325 -5.86 16.76 7.90
N TYR A 326 -4.82 15.93 8.05
CA TYR A 326 -3.45 16.24 7.64
C TYR A 326 -2.90 15.08 6.82
N ILE A 327 -1.99 15.37 5.88
CA ILE A 327 -1.32 14.36 5.09
C ILE A 327 0.19 14.58 5.04
N VAL A 328 0.94 13.49 5.13
CA VAL A 328 2.41 13.46 4.95
C VAL A 328 2.77 12.35 3.99
N ALA A 329 3.52 12.67 2.95
CA ALA A 329 4.11 11.65 2.10
C ALA A 329 5.62 11.84 1.96
N GLY A 330 6.33 10.72 1.93
CA GLY A 330 7.79 10.70 1.83
C GLY A 330 8.31 9.62 0.89
N PRO A 331 9.62 9.56 0.68
CA PRO A 331 10.25 8.68 -0.29
C PRO A 331 10.41 7.26 0.27
N TRP A 332 9.33 6.67 0.69
CA TRP A 332 9.31 5.41 1.43
C TRP A 332 8.58 4.31 0.66
N ASN A 333 8.95 3.09 0.96
CA ASN A 333 8.18 1.89 0.69
C ASN A 333 7.13 1.68 1.79
N HIS A 334 6.33 0.63 1.69
CA HIS A 334 5.29 0.27 2.66
C HIS A 334 5.84 0.22 4.09
N GLY A 335 5.38 1.16 4.94
CA GLY A 335 5.82 1.29 6.33
C GLY A 335 7.25 1.80 6.54
N GLY A 336 7.97 2.20 5.48
CA GLY A 336 9.39 2.60 5.53
C GLY A 336 9.71 3.79 6.44
N TRP A 337 8.74 4.61 6.76
CA TRP A 337 8.87 5.70 7.76
C TRP A 337 8.97 5.21 9.20
N SER A 338 8.60 3.97 9.46
CA SER A 338 8.53 3.43 10.83
C SER A 338 9.88 2.98 11.37
N TYR A 339 10.92 2.80 10.54
CA TYR A 339 12.20 2.25 10.95
C TYR A 339 13.39 2.93 10.26
N GLY A 340 14.59 2.66 10.78
CA GLY A 340 15.85 3.17 10.20
C GLY A 340 15.90 4.70 10.10
N THR A 341 16.75 5.18 9.22
CA THR A 341 16.91 6.62 8.96
C THR A 341 16.05 7.11 7.78
N GLY A 342 15.77 6.24 6.80
CA GLY A 342 15.07 6.60 5.57
C GLY A 342 15.91 7.45 4.62
N ASN A 343 17.24 7.43 4.74
CA ASN A 343 18.11 8.21 3.85
C ASN A 343 18.28 7.58 2.47
N LYS A 344 17.94 6.29 2.33
CA LYS A 344 17.98 5.54 1.06
C LYS A 344 16.81 4.58 0.98
N LEU A 345 16.38 4.33 -0.28
CA LEU A 345 15.50 3.22 -0.60
C LEU A 345 16.03 2.55 -1.88
N GLY A 346 16.36 1.26 -1.80
CA GLY A 346 17.06 0.60 -2.90
C GLY A 346 18.36 1.35 -3.28
N PRO A 347 18.57 1.68 -4.56
CA PRO A 347 19.74 2.44 -5.02
C PRO A 347 19.59 3.96 -4.83
N VAL A 348 18.40 4.49 -4.56
CA VAL A 348 18.12 5.93 -4.51
C VAL A 348 18.53 6.50 -3.15
N ASP A 349 19.36 7.55 -3.17
CA ASP A 349 19.80 8.31 -2.00
C ASP A 349 19.07 9.64 -1.91
N PHE A 350 18.45 9.91 -0.78
CA PHE A 350 17.65 11.12 -0.55
C PHE A 350 18.42 12.25 0.13
N ASP A 351 19.71 12.06 0.42
CA ASP A 351 20.57 13.04 1.12
C ASP A 351 19.98 13.53 2.46
N SER A 352 19.00 12.80 3.03
CA SER A 352 18.23 13.20 4.20
C SER A 352 17.70 12.00 4.98
N ASP A 353 17.73 12.07 6.31
CA ASP A 353 17.16 11.05 7.21
C ASP A 353 15.63 11.16 7.28
N THR A 354 14.93 10.89 6.18
CA THR A 354 13.52 11.20 5.99
C THR A 354 12.59 10.50 6.98
N ALA A 355 12.82 9.20 7.25
CA ALA A 355 12.01 8.43 8.21
C ALA A 355 12.24 8.89 9.65
N LYS A 356 13.49 9.16 10.02
CA LYS A 356 13.81 9.72 11.35
C LYS A 356 13.21 11.12 11.52
N TYR A 357 13.26 11.94 10.47
CA TYR A 357 12.64 13.27 10.48
C TYR A 357 11.14 13.15 10.72
N PHE A 358 10.44 12.27 9.98
CA PHE A 358 9.02 12.02 10.18
C PHE A 358 8.71 11.64 11.63
N ARG A 359 9.37 10.62 12.17
CA ARG A 359 9.10 10.16 13.54
C ARG A 359 9.37 11.24 14.60
N ALA A 360 10.51 11.92 14.49
CA ALA A 360 10.96 12.87 15.52
C ALA A 360 10.36 14.28 15.39
N LYS A 361 10.01 14.72 14.17
CA LYS A 361 9.59 16.11 13.90
C LYS A 361 8.13 16.24 13.51
N ILE A 362 7.48 15.16 13.12
CA ILE A 362 6.08 15.15 12.71
C ILE A 362 5.26 14.27 13.65
N GLN A 363 5.47 12.95 13.65
CA GLN A 363 4.63 12.00 14.39
C GLN A 363 4.65 12.21 15.90
N ALA A 364 5.83 12.26 16.52
CA ALA A 364 5.91 12.42 17.97
C ALA A 364 5.35 13.78 18.44
N PRO A 365 5.69 14.94 17.83
CA PRO A 365 5.05 16.23 18.18
C PRO A 365 3.52 16.25 17.94
N TRP A 366 3.03 15.56 16.88
CA TRP A 366 1.60 15.41 16.60
C TRP A 366 0.87 14.77 17.79
N PHE A 367 1.30 13.58 18.19
CA PHE A 367 0.68 12.89 19.31
C PHE A 367 0.89 13.63 20.64
N ALA A 368 2.05 14.26 20.86
CA ALA A 368 2.30 15.05 22.07
C ALA A 368 1.32 16.22 22.21
N TYR A 369 1.04 16.93 21.12
CA TYR A 369 0.07 18.02 21.11
C TYR A 369 -1.34 17.53 21.44
N TRP A 370 -1.85 16.54 20.70
CA TRP A 370 -3.24 16.09 20.84
C TRP A 370 -3.49 15.26 22.09
N LEU A 371 -2.50 14.50 22.57
CA LEU A 371 -2.69 13.54 23.67
C LEU A 371 -2.16 14.03 25.01
N HIS A 372 -1.03 14.74 25.02
CA HIS A 372 -0.47 15.33 26.24
C HIS A 372 -0.83 16.81 26.44
N GLY A 373 -1.29 17.50 25.40
CA GLY A 373 -1.46 18.95 25.41
C GLY A 373 -0.13 19.71 25.47
N LYS A 374 0.95 19.12 24.94
CA LYS A 374 2.31 19.67 24.95
C LYS A 374 2.67 20.28 23.60
N GLY A 375 3.44 21.37 23.63
CA GLY A 375 3.97 22.02 22.43
C GLY A 375 2.94 22.87 21.68
N THR A 376 3.27 23.16 20.42
CA THR A 376 2.40 23.88 19.47
C THR A 376 2.31 23.06 18.19
N LEU A 377 1.14 22.99 17.61
CA LEU A 377 0.95 22.33 16.31
C LEU A 377 1.32 23.34 15.21
N ASN A 378 2.53 23.21 14.70
CA ASN A 378 3.04 24.04 13.58
C ASN A 378 3.13 23.23 12.28
N GLN A 379 2.48 22.08 12.22
CA GLN A 379 2.49 21.23 11.04
C GLN A 379 1.58 21.82 9.97
N PRO A 380 2.08 21.98 8.72
CA PRO A 380 1.21 22.31 7.59
C PRO A 380 0.22 21.19 7.34
N GLU A 381 -0.88 21.49 6.69
CA GLU A 381 -1.93 20.52 6.38
C GLU A 381 -1.41 19.40 5.50
N ALA A 382 -0.62 19.75 4.47
CA ALA A 382 0.06 18.77 3.62
C ALA A 382 1.57 18.98 3.63
N MET A 383 2.32 17.93 3.90
CA MET A 383 3.77 17.94 3.95
C MET A 383 4.35 16.80 3.11
N MET A 384 4.96 17.16 1.98
CA MET A 384 5.43 16.23 0.96
C MET A 384 6.95 16.29 0.81
N PHE A 385 7.58 15.14 0.63
CA PHE A 385 8.99 15.10 0.25
C PHE A 385 9.10 15.07 -1.28
N GLU A 386 9.47 16.21 -1.87
CA GLU A 386 9.76 16.30 -3.30
C GLU A 386 11.01 15.49 -3.63
N THR A 387 10.83 14.38 -4.32
CA THR A 387 11.93 13.53 -4.79
C THR A 387 12.63 14.19 -6.00
N GLY A 388 13.86 13.79 -6.29
CA GLY A 388 14.70 14.48 -7.29
C GLY A 388 15.43 15.68 -6.68
N SER A 389 14.71 16.70 -6.21
CA SER A 389 15.31 17.81 -5.45
C SER A 389 15.65 17.43 -4.00
N ASN A 390 15.05 16.36 -3.49
CA ASN A 390 15.21 15.82 -2.13
C ASN A 390 14.92 16.83 -1.01
N GLN A 391 13.78 17.51 -1.11
CA GLN A 391 13.38 18.53 -0.17
C GLN A 391 11.97 18.32 0.37
N TRP A 392 11.76 18.60 1.66
CA TRP A 392 10.43 18.70 2.24
C TRP A 392 9.74 19.99 1.76
N LYS A 393 8.52 19.83 1.22
CA LYS A 393 7.63 20.89 0.78
C LYS A 393 6.39 20.94 1.67
N SER A 394 5.82 22.13 1.78
CA SER A 394 4.59 22.38 2.55
C SER A 394 3.54 22.99 1.64
N TYR A 395 2.33 22.46 1.73
CA TYR A 395 1.19 22.92 0.94
C TYR A 395 0.00 23.21 1.85
N ASP A 396 -0.87 24.16 1.42
CA ASP A 396 -2.10 24.51 2.15
C ASP A 396 -3.12 23.36 2.11
N ARG A 397 -3.03 22.51 1.08
CA ARG A 397 -3.79 21.26 0.89
C ARG A 397 -3.10 20.38 -0.15
N TRP A 398 -3.52 19.12 -0.24
CA TRP A 398 -3.05 18.20 -1.27
C TRP A 398 -4.22 17.65 -2.09
N PRO A 399 -4.15 17.52 -3.45
CA PRO A 399 -3.12 18.16 -4.29
C PRO A 399 -3.17 19.70 -4.22
N PRO A 400 -2.03 20.40 -4.49
CA PRO A 400 -2.01 21.85 -4.45
C PRO A 400 -2.83 22.46 -5.60
N GLU A 401 -3.67 23.45 -5.29
CA GLU A 401 -4.48 24.16 -6.29
C GLU A 401 -3.76 25.40 -6.86
N LYS A 402 -2.86 25.99 -6.08
CA LYS A 402 -2.16 27.23 -6.44
C LYS A 402 -0.76 26.95 -6.98
N GLY A 403 -0.36 27.69 -8.00
CA GLY A 403 0.99 27.55 -8.57
C GLY A 403 1.18 26.29 -9.42
N VAL A 404 0.12 25.57 -9.78
CA VAL A 404 0.14 24.37 -10.59
C VAL A 404 -0.55 24.62 -11.93
N ILE A 405 0.04 24.15 -13.01
CA ILE A 405 -0.59 24.13 -14.34
C ILE A 405 -0.57 22.72 -14.90
N GLN A 406 -1.70 22.31 -15.48
CA GLN A 406 -1.78 21.02 -16.16
C GLN A 406 -1.11 21.10 -17.53
N LYS A 407 -0.02 20.34 -17.74
CA LYS A 407 0.67 20.21 -19.02
C LYS A 407 0.48 18.81 -19.58
N ARG A 408 0.24 18.70 -20.89
CA ARG A 408 0.12 17.43 -21.61
C ARG A 408 1.42 17.09 -22.30
N LEU A 409 1.99 15.94 -21.96
CA LEU A 409 3.19 15.37 -22.58
C LEU A 409 2.72 14.31 -23.60
N TYR A 410 2.74 14.66 -24.90
CA TYR A 410 2.18 13.85 -25.97
C TYR A 410 3.15 12.82 -26.51
N PHE A 411 2.61 11.70 -26.98
CA PHE A 411 3.33 10.67 -27.71
C PHE A 411 3.46 11.04 -29.18
N HIS A 412 4.67 10.88 -29.71
CA HIS A 412 5.01 11.23 -31.10
C HIS A 412 5.65 10.06 -31.85
N ASP A 413 5.80 10.26 -33.19
CA ASP A 413 6.54 9.34 -34.02
C ASP A 413 7.99 9.19 -33.54
N GLY A 414 8.63 8.06 -33.91
CA GLY A 414 10.00 7.76 -33.50
C GLY A 414 10.16 7.57 -32.00
N ARG A 415 9.08 7.25 -31.29
CA ARG A 415 9.08 7.02 -29.82
C ARG A 415 9.54 8.23 -29.02
N LYS A 416 9.09 9.42 -29.43
CA LYS A 416 9.40 10.70 -28.79
C LYS A 416 8.24 11.16 -27.90
N LEU A 417 8.60 11.91 -26.85
CA LEU A 417 7.66 12.69 -26.02
C LEU A 417 7.90 14.18 -26.24
N SER A 418 6.82 14.93 -26.34
CA SER A 418 6.87 16.42 -26.46
C SER A 418 5.61 17.04 -25.83
N PHE A 419 5.75 18.29 -25.38
CA PHE A 419 4.60 19.11 -24.97
C PHE A 419 3.81 19.71 -26.16
N ASP A 420 4.29 19.54 -27.38
CA ASP A 420 3.60 19.98 -28.59
C ASP A 420 2.56 18.94 -29.02
N LEU A 421 1.38 19.41 -29.42
CA LEU A 421 0.32 18.52 -29.92
C LEU A 421 0.76 17.86 -31.25
N PRO A 422 0.57 16.53 -31.42
CA PRO A 422 0.83 15.84 -32.69
C PRO A 422 0.10 16.50 -33.85
N GLN A 423 0.78 16.64 -35.01
CA GLN A 423 0.24 17.29 -36.20
C GLN A 423 -0.26 16.30 -37.26
N GLU A 424 0.06 15.04 -37.10
CA GLU A 424 -0.29 13.97 -38.03
C GLU A 424 -1.81 13.82 -38.13
N SER A 425 -2.33 14.01 -39.34
CA SER A 425 -3.76 13.92 -39.64
C SER A 425 -4.21 12.49 -39.96
N ARG A 426 -3.28 11.57 -40.21
CA ARG A 426 -3.58 10.15 -40.37
C ARG A 426 -3.62 9.50 -39.01
N GLU A 427 -4.45 8.46 -38.89
CA GLU A 427 -4.44 7.60 -37.72
C GLU A 427 -3.12 6.83 -37.69
N GLU A 428 -2.25 7.18 -36.75
CA GLU A 428 -0.95 6.56 -36.54
C GLU A 428 -0.87 5.94 -35.16
N SER A 429 -0.25 4.76 -35.11
CA SER A 429 -0.12 4.00 -33.87
C SER A 429 1.16 3.18 -33.85
N ASP A 430 1.68 2.96 -32.66
CA ASP A 430 2.70 1.96 -32.38
C ASP A 430 2.04 0.65 -31.92
N THR A 431 2.64 -0.47 -32.29
CA THR A 431 2.03 -1.79 -32.07
C THR A 431 2.97 -2.76 -31.38
N TYR A 432 2.40 -3.66 -30.57
CA TYR A 432 3.09 -4.81 -30.00
C TYR A 432 2.15 -5.99 -29.89
N VAL A 433 2.70 -7.17 -29.66
CA VAL A 433 1.92 -8.39 -29.42
C VAL A 433 2.01 -8.73 -27.94
N SER A 434 0.87 -8.74 -27.25
CA SER A 434 0.76 -9.28 -25.89
C SER A 434 0.52 -10.78 -25.94
N ASP A 435 1.41 -11.53 -25.29
CA ASP A 435 1.36 -13.00 -25.22
C ASP A 435 1.21 -13.47 -23.78
N PRO A 436 0.04 -13.96 -23.36
CA PRO A 436 -0.15 -14.48 -22.01
C PRO A 436 0.73 -15.68 -21.65
N ALA A 437 1.34 -16.35 -22.64
CA ALA A 437 2.28 -17.46 -22.39
C ALA A 437 3.71 -16.97 -22.09
N ASN A 438 4.03 -15.70 -22.39
CA ASN A 438 5.32 -15.09 -22.11
C ASN A 438 5.14 -13.66 -21.56
N PRO A 439 4.48 -13.50 -20.41
CA PRO A 439 4.15 -12.18 -19.88
C PRO A 439 5.40 -11.39 -19.47
N VAL A 440 5.32 -10.08 -19.51
CA VAL A 440 6.38 -9.18 -19.01
C VAL A 440 6.50 -9.35 -17.50
N PRO A 441 7.69 -9.68 -16.97
CA PRO A 441 7.88 -9.77 -15.53
C PRO A 441 7.79 -8.39 -14.89
N TYR A 442 7.22 -8.28 -13.68
CA TYR A 442 7.09 -7.00 -13.00
C TYR A 442 8.42 -6.50 -12.40
N ARG A 443 9.38 -7.39 -12.20
CA ARG A 443 10.76 -7.11 -11.77
C ARG A 443 11.72 -8.12 -12.37
N PRO A 444 13.05 -7.90 -12.32
CA PRO A 444 14.03 -8.85 -12.81
C PRO A 444 13.87 -10.25 -12.21
N ARG A 445 14.01 -11.27 -13.04
CA ARG A 445 13.96 -12.69 -12.64
C ARG A 445 15.33 -13.16 -12.15
N PRO A 446 15.39 -14.13 -11.20
CA PRO A 446 14.27 -14.88 -10.61
C PRO A 446 13.47 -14.04 -9.63
N ILE A 447 12.14 -14.23 -9.59
CA ILE A 447 11.23 -13.55 -8.69
C ILE A 447 11.02 -14.40 -7.43
N THR A 448 11.36 -13.85 -6.26
CA THR A 448 11.13 -14.48 -4.96
C THR A 448 9.68 -14.27 -4.49
N PRO A 449 9.17 -15.05 -3.52
CA PRO A 449 7.84 -14.81 -2.95
C PRO A 449 7.63 -13.39 -2.47
N THR A 450 6.38 -12.94 -2.48
CA THR A 450 5.97 -11.67 -1.87
C THR A 450 6.27 -11.70 -0.36
N TYR A 451 5.92 -12.80 0.30
CA TYR A 451 6.09 -12.99 1.74
C TYR A 451 6.83 -14.30 2.08
N PRO A 452 7.99 -14.27 2.76
CA PRO A 452 8.90 -13.15 3.00
C PRO A 452 9.84 -12.96 1.78
N GLY A 453 9.75 -11.85 1.10
CA GLY A 453 10.57 -11.56 -0.08
C GLY A 453 11.45 -10.33 0.12
N PRO A 454 12.78 -10.45 0.03
CA PRO A 454 13.69 -9.32 0.30
C PRO A 454 13.62 -8.21 -0.76
N GLU A 455 13.16 -8.54 -1.98
CA GLU A 455 13.04 -7.57 -3.08
C GLU A 455 11.65 -6.92 -3.13
N TRP A 456 10.66 -7.45 -2.42
CA TRP A 456 9.30 -6.89 -2.40
C TRP A 456 9.28 -5.41 -1.97
N PRO A 457 9.99 -4.99 -0.89
CA PRO A 457 9.98 -3.61 -0.44
C PRO A 457 10.63 -2.59 -1.39
N VAL A 458 11.33 -3.03 -2.44
CA VAL A 458 12.12 -2.16 -3.31
C VAL A 458 11.89 -2.37 -4.81
N TRP A 459 10.90 -3.20 -5.20
CA TRP A 459 10.72 -3.54 -6.60
C TRP A 459 10.29 -2.33 -7.46
N LEU A 460 9.56 -1.38 -6.91
CA LEU A 460 9.17 -0.14 -7.60
C LEU A 460 10.37 0.74 -8.00
N LEU A 461 11.51 0.55 -7.31
CA LEU A 461 12.75 1.27 -7.62
C LEU A 461 13.67 0.48 -8.55
N GLN A 462 13.25 -0.68 -9.07
CA GLN A 462 14.08 -1.44 -10.00
C GLN A 462 14.24 -0.72 -11.33
N ASP A 463 15.48 -0.74 -11.85
CA ASP A 463 15.84 -0.16 -13.15
C ASP A 463 15.03 -0.77 -14.29
N GLN A 464 14.21 0.03 -14.95
CA GLN A 464 13.28 -0.47 -15.97
C GLN A 464 13.96 -0.84 -17.29
N ARG A 465 15.28 -0.61 -17.47
CA ARG A 465 16.05 -1.12 -18.60
C ARG A 465 15.93 -2.63 -18.80
N PHE A 466 15.58 -3.40 -17.75
CA PHE A 466 15.38 -4.86 -17.86
C PHE A 466 14.21 -5.24 -18.78
N VAL A 467 13.29 -4.30 -19.06
CA VAL A 467 12.13 -4.51 -19.96
C VAL A 467 12.06 -3.52 -21.11
N ASP A 468 12.79 -2.42 -21.10
CA ASP A 468 12.67 -1.32 -22.08
C ASP A 468 12.79 -1.79 -23.55
N HIS A 469 13.65 -2.73 -23.83
CA HIS A 469 13.87 -3.21 -25.20
C HIS A 469 13.11 -4.49 -25.54
N ARG A 470 12.14 -4.90 -24.72
CA ARG A 470 11.29 -6.06 -25.05
C ARG A 470 10.33 -5.71 -26.20
N PRO A 471 10.04 -6.66 -27.11
CA PRO A 471 9.13 -6.41 -28.25
C PRO A 471 7.66 -6.23 -27.82
N ASP A 472 7.32 -6.54 -26.57
CA ASP A 472 6.00 -6.43 -25.95
C ASP A 472 5.88 -5.28 -24.95
N VAL A 473 6.88 -4.36 -24.97
CA VAL A 473 6.90 -3.09 -24.22
C VAL A 473 7.17 -1.95 -25.19
N LEU A 474 6.37 -0.89 -25.11
CA LEU A 474 6.55 0.33 -25.88
C LEU A 474 7.06 1.43 -24.96
N SER A 475 8.16 2.07 -25.33
CA SER A 475 8.72 3.20 -24.58
C SER A 475 8.80 4.45 -25.46
N TRP A 476 8.40 5.59 -24.92
CA TRP A 476 8.58 6.92 -25.52
C TRP A 476 9.41 7.76 -24.58
N GLU A 477 10.31 8.58 -25.12
CA GLU A 477 11.28 9.34 -24.33
C GLU A 477 11.37 10.79 -24.81
N SER A 478 11.49 11.73 -23.88
CA SER A 478 11.73 13.14 -24.18
C SER A 478 13.19 13.40 -24.56
N GLU A 479 13.46 14.55 -25.16
CA GLU A 479 14.83 15.09 -25.20
C GLU A 479 15.28 15.42 -23.75
N PRO A 480 16.60 15.48 -23.48
CA PRO A 480 17.10 15.88 -22.17
C PRO A 480 16.55 17.25 -21.75
N LEU A 481 16.07 17.33 -20.52
CA LEU A 481 15.47 18.54 -20.00
C LEU A 481 16.48 19.69 -19.92
N GLY A 482 16.11 20.84 -20.42
CA GLY A 482 16.93 22.05 -20.38
C GLY A 482 16.96 22.75 -19.02
N GLN A 483 15.98 22.46 -18.18
CA GLN A 483 15.80 22.95 -16.81
C GLN A 483 15.03 21.91 -15.98
N ASP A 484 15.02 22.07 -14.68
CA ASP A 484 14.23 21.21 -13.80
C ASP A 484 12.73 21.37 -14.09
N LEU A 485 11.98 20.27 -14.01
CA LEU A 485 10.53 20.22 -14.15
C LEU A 485 9.95 19.55 -12.91
N ALA A 486 9.40 20.34 -12.00
CA ALA A 486 8.74 19.84 -10.81
C ALA A 486 7.25 19.59 -11.07
N VAL A 487 6.75 18.44 -10.60
CA VAL A 487 5.34 18.04 -10.62
C VAL A 487 4.86 17.81 -9.21
N ALA A 488 3.65 18.32 -8.89
CA ALA A 488 3.04 18.09 -7.57
C ALA A 488 1.52 17.91 -7.73
N GLY A 489 1.02 16.73 -7.40
CA GLY A 489 -0.40 16.36 -7.52
C GLY A 489 -0.62 15.17 -8.44
N ASP A 490 -1.86 15.02 -8.93
CA ASP A 490 -2.31 13.84 -9.65
C ASP A 490 -1.80 13.77 -11.07
N ILE A 491 -1.21 12.65 -11.42
CA ILE A 491 -0.66 12.34 -12.73
C ILE A 491 -1.64 11.42 -13.45
N VAL A 492 -2.05 11.78 -14.66
CA VAL A 492 -3.05 11.01 -15.41
C VAL A 492 -2.55 10.67 -16.80
N ALA A 493 -2.71 9.41 -17.21
CA ALA A 493 -2.52 9.00 -18.59
C ALA A 493 -3.85 9.03 -19.35
N ASP A 494 -3.94 9.84 -20.40
CA ASP A 494 -4.99 9.74 -21.42
C ASP A 494 -4.43 8.85 -22.55
N LEU A 495 -4.73 7.55 -22.50
CA LEU A 495 -4.20 6.56 -23.43
C LEU A 495 -5.27 6.19 -24.47
N PHE A 496 -5.03 6.53 -25.72
CA PHE A 496 -5.83 6.04 -26.85
C PHE A 496 -5.27 4.71 -27.32
N ALA A 497 -6.02 3.63 -27.09
CA ALA A 497 -5.54 2.27 -27.36
C ALA A 497 -6.61 1.37 -27.98
N SER A 498 -6.16 0.31 -28.69
CA SER A 498 -7.02 -0.77 -29.17
C SER A 498 -6.33 -2.12 -29.04
N THR A 499 -7.14 -3.18 -28.98
CA THR A 499 -6.68 -4.56 -29.03
C THR A 499 -7.34 -5.31 -30.18
N SER A 500 -6.65 -6.30 -30.76
CA SER A 500 -7.27 -7.26 -31.68
C SER A 500 -8.11 -8.32 -30.96
N GLY A 501 -7.98 -8.40 -29.63
CA GLY A 501 -8.82 -9.23 -28.75
C GLY A 501 -10.13 -8.55 -28.36
N SER A 502 -10.80 -9.09 -27.36
CA SER A 502 -12.03 -8.53 -26.78
C SER A 502 -11.85 -8.12 -25.30
N ASP A 503 -10.64 -8.20 -24.80
CA ASP A 503 -10.19 -7.67 -23.50
C ASP A 503 -8.68 -7.43 -23.55
N SER A 504 -8.14 -6.59 -22.68
CA SER A 504 -6.70 -6.36 -22.50
C SER A 504 -6.46 -5.58 -21.24
N ASP A 505 -5.23 -5.60 -20.73
CA ASP A 505 -4.76 -4.67 -19.71
C ASP A 505 -3.80 -3.66 -20.35
N TRP A 506 -3.78 -2.44 -19.81
CA TRP A 506 -2.77 -1.44 -20.12
C TRP A 506 -2.10 -1.01 -18.83
N ILE A 507 -0.80 -1.25 -18.76
CA ILE A 507 0.07 -0.78 -17.69
C ILE A 507 0.84 0.40 -18.24
N VAL A 508 0.76 1.55 -17.56
CA VAL A 508 1.48 2.78 -17.91
C VAL A 508 2.44 3.10 -16.78
N LYS A 509 3.70 3.39 -17.13
CA LYS A 509 4.73 3.80 -16.17
C LYS A 509 5.29 5.15 -16.63
N LEU A 510 5.34 6.11 -15.71
CA LEU A 510 6.09 7.37 -15.88
C LEU A 510 7.45 7.20 -15.20
N ILE A 511 8.51 7.46 -15.91
CA ILE A 511 9.88 7.11 -15.53
C ILE A 511 10.76 8.35 -15.62
N ASP A 512 11.59 8.55 -14.62
CA ASP A 512 12.72 9.49 -14.64
C ASP A 512 13.98 8.76 -15.13
N VAL A 513 14.48 9.16 -16.31
CA VAL A 513 15.68 8.59 -16.90
C VAL A 513 16.88 9.47 -16.58
N TYR A 514 17.78 8.90 -15.81
CA TYR A 514 19.00 9.59 -15.37
C TYR A 514 19.97 9.82 -16.53
N PRO A 515 20.79 10.90 -16.52
CA PRO A 515 21.86 11.09 -17.50
C PRO A 515 22.84 9.91 -17.49
N GLU A 516 23.35 9.52 -18.67
CA GLU A 516 24.37 8.45 -18.79
C GLU A 516 25.61 8.69 -17.90
N ASN A 517 26.03 9.93 -17.81
CA ASN A 517 27.08 10.35 -16.89
C ASN A 517 26.45 11.02 -15.68
N TYR A 518 26.15 10.22 -14.63
CA TYR A 518 25.60 10.72 -13.37
C TYR A 518 26.72 10.84 -12.30
N PRO A 519 27.13 12.08 -11.96
CA PRO A 519 28.33 12.29 -11.13
C PRO A 519 28.21 11.81 -9.68
N LYS A 520 26.98 11.76 -9.11
CA LYS A 520 26.75 11.35 -7.72
C LYS A 520 26.98 9.84 -7.53
N ASP A 521 26.52 9.02 -8.47
CA ASP A 521 26.70 7.58 -8.47
C ASP A 521 26.70 7.04 -9.90
N ALA A 522 27.85 6.55 -10.35
CA ALA A 522 28.00 6.01 -11.71
C ALA A 522 27.07 4.80 -11.99
N LYS A 523 26.57 4.09 -10.96
CA LYS A 523 25.60 3.00 -11.12
C LYS A 523 24.22 3.49 -11.53
N MET A 524 23.93 4.76 -11.25
CA MET A 524 22.68 5.42 -11.66
C MET A 524 22.75 6.01 -13.07
N GLY A 525 23.88 5.88 -13.78
CA GLY A 525 24.00 6.33 -15.17
C GLY A 525 23.00 5.61 -16.06
N GLY A 526 22.13 6.37 -16.76
CA GLY A 526 21.04 5.84 -17.59
C GLY A 526 19.97 5.06 -16.83
N TYR A 527 19.87 5.20 -15.50
CA TYR A 527 18.89 4.51 -14.69
C TYR A 527 17.46 4.95 -15.00
N GLU A 528 16.56 4.01 -15.14
CA GLU A 528 15.14 4.23 -15.42
C GLU A 528 14.32 4.01 -14.16
N LEU A 529 14.06 5.10 -13.41
CA LEU A 529 13.34 5.09 -12.13
C LEU A 529 11.85 5.34 -12.33
N ILE A 530 11.00 4.41 -11.91
CA ILE A 530 9.54 4.62 -11.89
C ILE A 530 9.20 5.73 -10.89
N ILE A 531 8.42 6.72 -11.35
CA ILE A 531 7.88 7.82 -10.55
C ILE A 531 6.39 7.61 -10.26
N ALA A 532 5.65 7.12 -11.26
CA ALA A 532 4.23 6.81 -11.14
C ALA A 532 3.88 5.67 -12.10
N ASP A 533 2.96 4.84 -11.71
CA ASP A 533 2.51 3.72 -12.52
C ASP A 533 1.10 3.28 -12.15
N GLU A 534 0.40 2.66 -13.11
CA GLU A 534 -0.87 2.00 -12.82
C GLU A 534 -1.26 1.06 -13.96
N VAL A 535 -2.14 0.11 -13.66
CA VAL A 535 -2.80 -0.81 -14.58
C VAL A 535 -4.28 -0.46 -14.74
N PHE A 536 -4.81 -0.59 -15.94
CA PHE A 536 -6.25 -0.52 -16.19
C PHE A 536 -6.71 -1.74 -16.99
N ARG A 537 -7.69 -2.47 -16.46
CA ARG A 537 -8.29 -3.62 -17.14
C ARG A 537 -9.41 -3.19 -18.07
N GLY A 538 -9.23 -3.40 -19.37
CA GLY A 538 -10.03 -2.81 -20.45
C GLY A 538 -11.53 -3.13 -20.40
N ARG A 539 -11.94 -4.31 -19.94
CA ARG A 539 -13.36 -4.66 -19.77
C ARG A 539 -14.14 -3.66 -18.91
N PHE A 540 -13.44 -2.96 -18.03
CA PHE A 540 -14.03 -1.99 -17.09
C PHE A 540 -14.08 -0.55 -17.64
N LEU A 541 -13.72 -0.33 -18.89
CA LEU A 541 -13.71 0.99 -19.53
C LEU A 541 -14.99 1.83 -19.30
N LYS A 542 -16.14 1.18 -19.19
CA LYS A 542 -17.44 1.86 -19.04
C LYS A 542 -18.06 1.73 -17.66
N SER A 543 -17.71 0.69 -16.92
CA SER A 543 -18.25 0.42 -15.60
C SER A 543 -17.46 -0.68 -14.91
N PHE A 544 -17.06 -0.43 -13.67
CA PHE A 544 -16.45 -1.46 -12.82
C PHE A 544 -17.47 -2.49 -12.32
N GLU A 545 -18.76 -2.14 -12.30
CA GLU A 545 -19.85 -3.05 -11.88
C GLU A 545 -20.28 -3.97 -13.02
N HIS A 546 -20.31 -3.44 -14.25
CA HIS A 546 -20.88 -4.09 -15.43
C HIS A 546 -19.87 -4.12 -16.57
N PRO A 547 -18.81 -4.95 -16.47
CA PRO A 547 -17.79 -5.05 -17.50
C PRO A 547 -18.39 -5.50 -18.84
N ARG A 548 -17.73 -5.08 -19.92
CA ARG A 548 -18.15 -5.42 -21.30
C ARG A 548 -16.93 -5.75 -22.15
N PRO A 549 -17.09 -6.64 -23.17
CA PRO A 549 -16.04 -6.86 -24.14
C PRO A 549 -15.71 -5.56 -24.88
N LEU A 550 -14.43 -5.38 -25.17
CA LEU A 550 -13.96 -4.37 -26.09
C LEU A 550 -14.26 -4.80 -27.54
N GLU A 551 -14.55 -3.84 -28.42
CA GLU A 551 -14.64 -4.09 -29.85
C GLU A 551 -13.24 -4.26 -30.42
N PRO A 552 -12.93 -5.39 -31.09
CA PRO A 552 -11.61 -5.63 -31.67
C PRO A 552 -11.19 -4.52 -32.64
N ASN A 553 -9.96 -4.03 -32.47
CA ASN A 553 -9.32 -2.99 -33.30
C ASN A 553 -9.98 -1.60 -33.27
N ARG A 554 -10.94 -1.37 -32.38
CA ARG A 554 -11.52 -0.04 -32.17
C ARG A 554 -10.68 0.75 -31.20
N ALA A 555 -10.30 1.99 -31.56
CA ALA A 555 -9.66 2.94 -30.68
C ALA A 555 -10.63 3.32 -29.54
N ASN A 556 -10.16 3.30 -28.32
CA ASN A 556 -10.85 3.76 -27.12
C ASN A 556 -9.88 4.65 -26.33
N GLU A 557 -10.43 5.63 -25.62
CA GLU A 557 -9.71 6.45 -24.66
C GLU A 557 -9.78 5.78 -23.28
N PHE A 558 -8.61 5.51 -22.70
CA PHE A 558 -8.45 5.03 -21.33
C PHE A 558 -7.82 6.15 -20.53
N ARG A 559 -8.59 6.70 -19.60
CA ARG A 559 -8.10 7.65 -18.62
C ARG A 559 -7.66 6.87 -17.40
N ILE A 560 -6.35 6.81 -17.19
CA ILE A 560 -5.71 6.02 -16.14
C ILE A 560 -5.08 6.99 -15.15
N ASP A 561 -5.55 6.98 -13.93
CA ASP A 561 -4.96 7.71 -12.83
C ASP A 561 -3.67 7.00 -12.39
N LEU A 562 -2.52 7.65 -12.55
CA LEU A 562 -1.22 7.14 -12.11
C LEU A 562 -0.91 7.59 -10.67
N HIS A 563 -1.92 8.06 -9.99
CA HIS A 563 -1.88 8.59 -8.63
C HIS A 563 -1.12 9.90 -8.47
N THR A 564 -1.07 10.36 -7.24
CA THR A 564 -0.46 11.63 -6.87
C THR A 564 1.04 11.49 -6.61
N ASN A 565 1.84 12.51 -6.92
CA ASN A 565 3.28 12.50 -6.63
C ASN A 565 3.82 13.91 -6.44
N ASP A 566 4.98 14.04 -5.76
CA ASP A 566 5.78 15.25 -5.66
C ASP A 566 7.21 14.92 -6.09
N HIS A 567 7.54 15.28 -7.35
CA HIS A 567 8.80 14.91 -7.97
C HIS A 567 9.38 16.02 -8.88
N ALA A 568 10.67 16.22 -8.81
CA ALA A 568 11.41 17.10 -9.71
C ALA A 568 12.26 16.28 -10.70
N PHE A 569 11.85 16.23 -11.96
CA PHE A 569 12.72 15.79 -13.05
C PHE A 569 13.83 16.82 -13.23
N LEU A 570 15.07 16.44 -12.97
CA LEU A 570 16.17 17.39 -12.95
C LEU A 570 16.67 17.72 -14.36
N LYS A 571 17.31 18.87 -14.51
CA LYS A 571 17.99 19.25 -15.74
C LYS A 571 18.96 18.17 -16.23
N GLY A 572 18.87 17.82 -17.50
CA GLY A 572 19.67 16.77 -18.13
C GLY A 572 19.08 15.36 -18.00
N HIS A 573 18.09 15.15 -17.12
CA HIS A 573 17.26 13.94 -17.12
C HIS A 573 16.31 13.95 -18.32
N ARG A 574 15.68 12.81 -18.59
CA ARG A 574 14.61 12.67 -19.58
C ARG A 574 13.39 12.06 -18.93
N ILE A 575 12.24 12.36 -19.48
CA ILE A 575 10.99 11.72 -19.09
C ILE A 575 10.74 10.58 -20.06
N MET A 576 10.46 9.38 -19.53
CA MET A 576 10.04 8.23 -20.32
C MET A 576 8.65 7.78 -19.91
N VAL A 577 7.89 7.26 -20.87
CA VAL A 577 6.64 6.53 -20.61
C VAL A 577 6.75 5.15 -21.22
N GLN A 578 6.54 4.12 -20.42
CA GLN A 578 6.42 2.73 -20.87
C GLN A 578 4.96 2.28 -20.86
N VAL A 579 4.53 1.56 -21.89
CA VAL A 579 3.21 0.93 -21.99
C VAL A 579 3.36 -0.54 -22.34
N GLN A 580 2.69 -1.39 -21.57
CA GLN A 580 2.67 -2.85 -21.73
C GLN A 580 1.30 -3.41 -21.35
N SER A 581 1.03 -4.71 -21.62
CA SER A 581 -0.27 -5.35 -21.32
C SER A 581 -0.18 -6.53 -20.36
N THR A 582 0.97 -6.74 -19.75
CA THR A 582 1.17 -7.77 -18.70
C THR A 582 2.19 -7.27 -17.69
N TRP A 583 2.03 -7.62 -16.42
CA TRP A 583 2.93 -7.24 -15.33
C TRP A 583 2.99 -8.38 -14.30
N PHE A 584 3.58 -9.47 -14.74
CA PHE A 584 3.42 -10.78 -14.11
C PHE A 584 4.56 -11.14 -13.15
N PRO A 585 4.29 -11.86 -12.04
CA PRO A 585 3.00 -12.28 -11.51
C PRO A 585 2.35 -11.27 -10.55
N LEU A 586 2.80 -9.99 -10.52
CA LEU A 586 2.13 -8.96 -9.72
C LEU A 586 0.64 -8.89 -10.10
N ILE A 587 0.38 -8.67 -11.39
CA ILE A 587 -0.98 -8.67 -11.96
C ILE A 587 -1.22 -10.02 -12.66
N ASP A 588 -2.43 -10.55 -12.53
CA ASP A 588 -2.85 -11.76 -13.24
C ASP A 588 -2.85 -11.54 -14.76
N ARG A 589 -2.68 -12.64 -15.50
CA ARG A 589 -2.69 -12.55 -16.95
C ARG A 589 -4.10 -12.32 -17.48
N ASN A 590 -4.28 -11.27 -18.29
CA ASN A 590 -5.51 -11.09 -19.02
C ASN A 590 -5.59 -12.15 -20.14
N PRO A 591 -6.72 -12.88 -20.31
CA PRO A 591 -6.91 -13.82 -21.41
C PRO A 591 -6.86 -13.20 -22.81
N GLN A 592 -6.91 -11.85 -22.94
CA GLN A 592 -7.06 -11.09 -24.20
C GLN A 592 -8.39 -11.39 -24.92
N LYS A 593 -9.20 -12.22 -24.32
CA LYS A 593 -10.53 -12.62 -24.72
C LYS A 593 -11.46 -12.38 -23.54
N TYR A 594 -12.55 -11.68 -23.78
CA TYR A 594 -13.55 -11.46 -22.73
C TYR A 594 -14.13 -12.80 -22.24
N VAL A 595 -14.08 -12.99 -20.92
CA VAL A 595 -14.74 -14.03 -20.16
C VAL A 595 -15.53 -13.36 -19.03
N GLU A 596 -16.75 -13.83 -18.72
CA GLU A 596 -17.58 -13.17 -17.72
C GLU A 596 -16.92 -13.11 -16.34
N ASN A 597 -16.23 -14.16 -15.96
CA ASN A 597 -15.51 -14.26 -14.70
C ASN A 597 -14.07 -14.73 -14.93
N ILE A 598 -13.11 -13.86 -14.66
CA ILE A 598 -11.69 -14.13 -14.91
C ILE A 598 -11.16 -15.28 -14.04
N TYR A 599 -11.67 -15.45 -12.83
CA TYR A 599 -11.27 -16.54 -11.93
C TYR A 599 -11.80 -17.91 -12.37
N LYS A 600 -12.73 -17.94 -13.35
CA LYS A 600 -13.28 -19.15 -13.96
C LYS A 600 -12.79 -19.36 -15.39
N ALA A 601 -11.87 -18.52 -15.88
CA ALA A 601 -11.23 -18.70 -17.16
C ALA A 601 -10.50 -20.06 -17.21
N ARG A 602 -10.40 -20.62 -18.43
CA ARG A 602 -9.67 -21.87 -18.71
C ARG A 602 -8.38 -21.54 -19.43
N ASP A 603 -7.39 -22.42 -19.38
CA ASP A 603 -6.12 -22.23 -20.09
C ASP A 603 -6.33 -21.98 -21.61
N SER A 604 -7.36 -22.57 -22.21
CA SER A 604 -7.73 -22.36 -23.62
C SER A 604 -8.32 -20.98 -23.95
N ASP A 605 -8.66 -20.17 -22.95
CA ASP A 605 -9.20 -18.81 -23.15
C ASP A 605 -8.08 -17.78 -23.36
N TYR A 606 -6.83 -18.12 -22.97
CA TYR A 606 -5.68 -17.24 -23.10
C TYR A 606 -5.13 -17.25 -24.54
N VAL A 607 -5.22 -16.11 -25.22
CA VAL A 607 -4.81 -15.95 -26.61
C VAL A 607 -3.89 -14.74 -26.77
N LYS A 608 -3.05 -14.77 -27.80
CA LYS A 608 -2.25 -13.60 -28.19
C LYS A 608 -3.16 -12.53 -28.80
N ALA A 609 -2.85 -11.28 -28.53
CA ALA A 609 -3.51 -10.15 -29.17
C ALA A 609 -2.52 -9.07 -29.56
N THR A 610 -2.81 -8.38 -30.67
CA THR A 610 -2.07 -7.20 -31.10
C THR A 610 -2.68 -5.97 -30.43
N GLN A 611 -1.84 -5.22 -29.74
CA GLN A 611 -2.17 -3.98 -29.08
C GLN A 611 -1.68 -2.80 -29.95
N ARG A 612 -2.43 -1.68 -29.93
CA ARG A 612 -2.05 -0.43 -30.62
C ARG A 612 -2.19 0.73 -29.65
N ILE A 613 -1.20 1.59 -29.63
CA ILE A 613 -1.22 2.86 -28.91
C ILE A 613 -1.19 3.97 -29.95
N PHE A 614 -2.22 4.81 -29.97
CA PHE A 614 -2.41 5.85 -30.96
C PHE A 614 -1.67 7.13 -30.54
N ARG A 615 -1.18 7.88 -31.53
CA ARG A 615 -0.40 9.11 -31.34
C ARG A 615 -0.70 10.20 -32.40
N SER A 616 -1.86 10.08 -33.04
CA SER A 616 -2.29 11.06 -34.06
C SER A 616 -2.99 12.25 -33.39
N ARG A 617 -3.23 13.29 -34.18
CA ARG A 617 -3.99 14.47 -33.72
C ARG A 617 -5.40 14.14 -33.28
N GLU A 618 -6.04 13.13 -33.86
CA GLU A 618 -7.39 12.68 -33.51
C GLU A 618 -7.39 11.82 -32.25
N HIS A 619 -6.33 11.02 -32.04
CA HIS A 619 -6.15 10.13 -30.89
C HIS A 619 -4.79 10.40 -30.23
N PRO A 620 -4.64 11.55 -29.53
CA PRO A 620 -3.37 12.02 -29.01
C PRO A 620 -3.07 11.47 -27.62
N SER A 621 -2.55 10.25 -27.52
CA SER A 621 -2.12 9.70 -26.22
C SER A 621 -1.13 10.65 -25.55
N ASN A 622 -1.30 10.86 -24.24
CA ASN A 622 -0.49 11.81 -23.49
C ASN A 622 -0.50 11.48 -21.99
N ILE A 623 0.46 12.04 -21.27
CA ILE A 623 0.46 12.12 -19.82
C ILE A 623 0.14 13.56 -19.41
N ILE A 624 -0.82 13.73 -18.52
CA ILE A 624 -1.15 15.00 -17.89
C ILE A 624 -0.31 15.14 -16.64
N LEU A 625 0.52 16.17 -16.58
CA LEU A 625 1.44 16.46 -15.49
C LEU A 625 1.03 17.75 -14.77
N PRO A 626 0.84 17.71 -13.44
CA PRO A 626 0.60 18.89 -12.60
C PRO A 626 1.91 19.64 -12.34
N VAL A 627 2.32 20.51 -13.27
CA VAL A 627 3.63 21.20 -13.24
C VAL A 627 3.59 22.41 -12.33
N ILE A 628 4.53 22.51 -11.39
CA ILE A 628 4.76 23.69 -10.55
C ILE A 628 5.35 24.81 -11.39
N GLN A 629 4.82 26.06 -11.19
CA GLN A 629 5.28 27.28 -11.90
C GLN A 629 6.45 27.96 -11.17
#